data_5ad96dce4653ae25c697a07b66e4d6c4
#
_entry.id   5ad96dce4653ae25c697a07b66e4d6c4
#
_cell.length_a   1.000
_cell.length_b   1.000
_cell.length_c   1.000
_cell.angle_alpha   90.00
_cell.angle_beta   90.00
_cell.angle_gamma   90.00
#
_symmetry.space_group_name_H-M   'P 1'
#
loop_
_entity.id
_entity.type
_entity.pdbx_description
1 polymer ?
#
loop_
_entity_poly.entity_id
_entity_poly.type
_entity_poly.pdbx_seq_one_letter_code
_entity_poly.pdbx_strand_id
1 'polypeptide(L)'
;HFGASRFAEQRASSASSVPFVPPRVAMGPSQRRVLIIGGSFAGLCVARDLMDHFLVTIVDAKEFFEYTPGVLRAYVKPKHLDALTFTLYPVIEGRMACKFIWGEVTELNGVERTATIQPMFVKDTEVIDFDFCVIAAGCNFGVFHKWGESLWFPTIHEAARPEGSWPHLDERFLEGRRRHIFEEYKAIQDLNEKNASVLVVGAGFIGVEWITELEHFFKKLKLTIIDALPQCLGPLPAKAATYCSNYMKRHGIKEHYNMKYNAKDPNFYASIGLPGGANKEYVCIGVKASNYFMPAETLSEKGPGGGGWILMDMNLAVKSRDGKVWSKDEQGYPRIFAIGDCNYGCVEEPSEKDFAKWPIPPIPKISYPGEEEAIVAIKNIEKIDKIVFR
;
A
#
# COMPACT_ATOMS: atom_id res chain seq x y z
N HIS A 1 6.88 27.89 -46.61
CA HIS A 1 7.43 29.06 -45.92
C HIS A 1 6.28 29.88 -45.30
N PHE A 2 6.41 30.16 -44.03
CA PHE A 2 5.54 30.89 -43.10
C PHE A 2 4.69 29.97 -42.17
N GLY A 3 5.10 29.88 -40.89
CA GLY A 3 4.24 29.43 -39.82
C GLY A 3 4.88 28.61 -38.68
N ALA A 4 6.17 28.73 -38.41
CA ALA A 4 6.83 27.94 -37.32
C ALA A 4 7.56 28.79 -36.26
N SER A 5 7.21 30.07 -36.09
CA SER A 5 8.00 30.93 -35.18
C SER A 5 7.18 31.72 -34.13
N ARG A 6 5.90 31.40 -33.89
CA ARG A 6 5.08 32.09 -32.88
C ARG A 6 4.58 31.21 -31.71
N PHE A 7 4.98 29.96 -31.64
CA PHE A 7 4.57 29.07 -30.52
C PHE A 7 5.66 28.81 -29.46
N ALA A 8 6.86 29.37 -29.63
CA ALA A 8 7.99 29.15 -28.70
C ALA A 8 8.14 30.25 -27.63
N GLU A 9 7.52 31.41 -27.79
CA GLU A 9 7.71 32.55 -26.85
C GLU A 9 6.62 32.72 -25.77
N GLN A 10 5.56 31.93 -25.78
CA GLN A 10 4.49 32.04 -24.76
C GLN A 10 4.53 31.02 -23.64
N ARG A 11 5.61 30.22 -23.52
CA ARG A 11 5.79 29.28 -22.40
C ARG A 11 6.84 29.68 -21.35
N ALA A 12 7.38 30.90 -21.42
CA ALA A 12 8.44 31.34 -20.49
C ALA A 12 7.96 32.29 -19.37
N SER A 13 6.64 32.46 -19.14
CA SER A 13 6.17 33.42 -18.14
C SER A 13 5.02 32.98 -17.25
N SER A 14 5.02 31.69 -16.82
CA SER A 14 4.20 31.27 -15.69
C SER A 14 4.88 30.12 -14.90
N ALA A 15 6.16 30.25 -14.62
CA ALA A 15 6.72 29.60 -13.46
C ALA A 15 6.16 30.33 -12.23
N SER A 16 5.05 29.84 -11.67
CA SER A 16 4.61 30.26 -10.36
C SER A 16 5.77 29.99 -9.40
N SER A 17 6.41 31.05 -8.92
CA SER A 17 7.39 30.98 -7.86
C SER A 17 6.68 30.39 -6.63
N VAL A 18 6.86 29.09 -6.41
CA VAL A 18 6.51 28.49 -5.12
C VAL A 18 7.34 29.28 -4.09
N PRO A 19 6.71 29.92 -3.10
CA PRO A 19 7.46 30.70 -2.12
C PRO A 19 8.48 29.80 -1.47
N PHE A 20 9.76 30.20 -1.50
CA PHE A 20 10.84 29.59 -0.74
C PHE A 20 10.44 29.68 0.74
N VAL A 21 10.10 28.55 1.34
CA VAL A 21 9.94 28.45 2.79
C VAL A 21 11.37 28.33 3.32
N PRO A 22 11.85 29.34 4.09
CA PRO A 22 13.21 29.27 4.64
C PRO A 22 13.32 28.01 5.51
N PRO A 23 14.50 27.37 5.57
CA PRO A 23 14.72 26.23 6.45
C PRO A 23 14.36 26.67 7.88
N ARG A 24 13.47 25.92 8.52
CA ARG A 24 13.07 26.20 9.89
C ARG A 24 14.31 26.17 10.78
N VAL A 25 14.40 27.15 11.65
CA VAL A 25 15.49 27.26 12.64
C VAL A 25 15.58 25.94 13.42
N ALA A 26 16.77 25.35 13.44
CA ALA A 26 17.04 24.14 14.21
C ALA A 26 16.59 24.36 15.65
N MET A 27 15.57 23.65 16.08
CA MET A 27 15.11 23.69 17.45
C MET A 27 16.12 22.95 18.34
N GLY A 28 16.22 23.32 19.60
CA GLY A 28 17.31 22.92 20.52
C GLY A 28 17.38 21.42 20.85
N PRO A 29 18.40 20.98 21.60
CA PRO A 29 18.80 19.58 21.76
C PRO A 29 17.83 18.66 22.54
N SER A 30 16.60 19.05 22.75
CA SER A 30 15.59 18.29 23.50
C SER A 30 14.46 17.72 22.66
N GLN A 31 14.53 17.79 21.32
CA GLN A 31 13.47 17.23 20.47
C GLN A 31 13.47 15.70 20.48
N ARG A 32 12.28 15.12 20.67
CA ARG A 32 12.08 13.68 20.59
C ARG A 32 12.15 13.20 19.14
N ARG A 33 12.68 11.99 18.98
CA ARG A 33 12.84 11.35 17.68
C ARG A 33 11.62 10.50 17.38
N VAL A 34 11.00 10.74 16.25
CA VAL A 34 9.90 9.93 15.74
C VAL A 34 10.36 9.20 14.48
N LEU A 35 10.35 7.87 14.53
CA LEU A 35 10.56 7.02 13.38
C LEU A 35 9.20 6.70 12.74
N ILE A 36 9.08 6.90 11.42
CA ILE A 36 7.91 6.50 10.64
C ILE A 36 8.36 5.45 9.64
N ILE A 37 7.73 4.27 9.67
CA ILE A 37 7.98 3.17 8.74
C ILE A 37 6.88 3.17 7.69
N GLY A 38 7.18 3.63 6.47
CA GLY A 38 6.26 3.81 5.36
C GLY A 38 5.94 5.27 5.06
N GLY A 39 6.32 5.73 3.86
CA GLY A 39 6.15 7.09 3.34
C GLY A 39 4.94 7.25 2.41
N SER A 40 3.81 6.56 2.70
CA SER A 40 2.58 6.70 1.94
C SER A 40 1.54 7.54 2.70
N PHE A 41 0.24 7.33 2.46
CA PHE A 41 -0.84 8.17 2.99
C PHE A 41 -0.72 8.44 4.50
N ALA A 42 -0.82 7.40 5.31
CA ALA A 42 -0.82 7.53 6.76
C ALA A 42 0.51 8.05 7.30
N GLY A 43 1.65 7.55 6.78
CA GLY A 43 2.98 7.97 7.22
C GLY A 43 3.28 9.43 6.91
N LEU A 44 2.94 9.92 5.71
CA LEU A 44 3.11 11.33 5.35
C LEU A 44 2.18 12.25 6.17
N CYS A 45 0.98 11.77 6.52
CA CYS A 45 0.06 12.49 7.41
C CYS A 45 0.69 12.70 8.80
N VAL A 46 1.24 11.65 9.37
CA VAL A 46 1.95 11.71 10.66
C VAL A 46 3.16 12.65 10.59
N ALA A 47 3.98 12.52 9.55
CA ALA A 47 5.17 13.34 9.39
C ALA A 47 4.82 14.82 9.29
N ARG A 48 3.82 15.18 8.48
CA ARG A 48 3.36 16.56 8.29
C ARG A 48 2.98 17.22 9.61
N ASP A 49 2.27 16.51 10.47
CA ASP A 49 1.71 17.09 11.68
C ASP A 49 2.69 17.04 12.85
N LEU A 50 3.67 16.13 12.86
CA LEU A 50 4.69 16.03 13.90
C LEU A 50 5.99 16.81 13.62
N MET A 51 6.27 17.15 12.37
CA MET A 51 7.56 17.75 11.98
C MET A 51 7.89 19.08 12.66
N ASP A 52 6.92 19.80 13.18
CA ASP A 52 7.13 21.09 13.86
C ASP A 52 7.66 20.93 15.29
N HIS A 53 7.47 19.77 15.90
CA HIS A 53 7.73 19.52 17.31
C HIS A 53 8.69 18.34 17.57
N PHE A 54 8.93 17.51 16.58
CA PHE A 54 9.72 16.28 16.68
C PHE A 54 10.80 16.23 15.60
N LEU A 55 11.86 15.48 15.87
CA LEU A 55 12.84 15.07 14.86
C LEU A 55 12.29 13.84 14.13
N VAL A 56 11.69 14.05 12.97
CA VAL A 56 11.03 13.00 12.22
C VAL A 56 11.96 12.36 11.20
N THR A 57 12.06 11.03 11.24
CA THR A 57 12.73 10.22 10.22
C THR A 57 11.69 9.30 9.58
N ILE A 58 11.60 9.31 8.25
CA ILE A 58 10.76 8.40 7.47
C ILE A 58 11.65 7.39 6.76
N VAL A 59 11.30 6.11 6.85
CA VAL A 59 11.92 5.02 6.09
C VAL A 59 10.89 4.44 5.14
N ASP A 60 11.21 4.35 3.85
CA ASP A 60 10.39 3.64 2.87
C ASP A 60 11.25 2.84 1.89
N ALA A 61 10.80 1.65 1.55
CA ALA A 61 11.46 0.80 0.56
C ALA A 61 11.36 1.36 -0.86
N LYS A 62 10.37 2.22 -1.13
CA LYS A 62 10.18 2.91 -2.42
C LYS A 62 10.75 4.32 -2.38
N GLU A 63 11.27 4.77 -3.50
CA GLU A 63 11.71 6.16 -3.68
C GLU A 63 10.55 7.14 -3.95
N PHE A 64 9.32 6.63 -4.15
CA PHE A 64 8.18 7.41 -4.62
C PHE A 64 6.90 7.11 -3.85
N PHE A 65 6.06 8.13 -3.77
CA PHE A 65 4.65 7.98 -3.41
C PHE A 65 3.84 7.52 -4.62
N GLU A 66 2.88 6.61 -4.40
CA GLU A 66 1.88 6.23 -5.39
C GLU A 66 0.48 6.39 -4.81
N TYR A 67 -0.38 7.12 -5.51
CA TYR A 67 -1.79 7.16 -5.20
C TYR A 67 -2.44 5.84 -5.62
N THR A 68 -2.31 4.83 -4.78
CA THR A 68 -2.73 3.45 -5.03
C THR A 68 -4.20 3.31 -5.47
N PRO A 69 -5.19 4.09 -4.93
CA PRO A 69 -6.56 3.99 -5.40
C PRO A 69 -6.77 4.34 -6.88
N GLY A 70 -5.84 5.04 -7.49
CA GLY A 70 -5.92 5.40 -8.93
C GLY A 70 -5.08 4.53 -9.86
N VAL A 71 -4.30 3.61 -9.31
CA VAL A 71 -3.25 2.91 -10.09
C VAL A 71 -3.80 1.99 -11.17
N LEU A 72 -4.98 1.39 -11.00
CA LEU A 72 -5.57 0.51 -12.00
C LEU A 72 -5.81 1.24 -13.33
N ARG A 73 -6.15 2.53 -13.28
CA ARG A 73 -6.25 3.36 -14.47
C ARG A 73 -4.91 3.50 -15.21
N ALA A 74 -3.78 3.48 -14.51
CA ALA A 74 -2.48 3.56 -15.15
C ALA A 74 -2.16 2.32 -15.99
N TYR A 75 -2.65 1.14 -15.63
CA TYR A 75 -2.47 -0.08 -16.42
C TYR A 75 -3.23 -0.07 -17.76
N VAL A 76 -4.26 0.74 -17.90
CA VAL A 76 -5.02 0.91 -19.14
C VAL A 76 -4.74 2.25 -19.85
N LYS A 77 -4.09 3.18 -19.14
CA LYS A 77 -3.68 4.50 -19.63
C LYS A 77 -2.35 4.90 -18.96
N PRO A 78 -1.20 4.39 -19.41
CA PRO A 78 0.09 4.51 -18.71
C PRO A 78 0.50 5.94 -18.32
N LYS A 79 0.18 6.94 -19.15
CA LYS A 79 0.45 8.36 -18.84
C LYS A 79 -0.26 8.86 -17.58
N HIS A 80 -1.29 8.13 -17.10
CA HIS A 80 -1.99 8.49 -15.88
C HIS A 80 -1.10 8.34 -14.63
N LEU A 81 -0.09 7.48 -14.68
CA LEU A 81 0.86 7.28 -13.60
C LEU A 81 1.57 8.57 -13.17
N ASP A 82 1.86 9.46 -14.13
CA ASP A 82 2.52 10.73 -13.84
C ASP A 82 1.70 11.66 -12.93
N ALA A 83 0.38 11.53 -12.96
CA ALA A 83 -0.51 12.28 -12.07
C ALA A 83 -0.71 11.60 -10.69
N LEU A 84 -0.29 10.34 -10.55
CA LEU A 84 -0.48 9.55 -9.34
C LEU A 84 0.79 9.45 -8.49
N THR A 85 1.93 9.88 -9.00
CA THR A 85 3.23 9.62 -8.36
C THR A 85 4.08 10.87 -8.21
N PHE A 86 4.87 10.88 -7.15
CA PHE A 86 5.97 11.83 -6.97
C PHE A 86 7.09 11.17 -6.16
N THR A 87 8.32 11.62 -6.34
CA THR A 87 9.47 11.15 -5.56
C THR A 87 9.42 11.67 -4.13
N LEU A 88 9.73 10.82 -3.14
CA LEU A 88 9.59 11.12 -1.72
C LEU A 88 10.66 12.09 -1.23
N TYR A 89 11.92 11.92 -1.66
CA TYR A 89 13.05 12.70 -1.17
C TYR A 89 12.82 14.24 -1.24
N PRO A 90 12.44 14.84 -2.38
CA PRO A 90 12.23 16.29 -2.46
C PRO A 90 11.07 16.80 -1.59
N VAL A 91 10.09 15.96 -1.31
CA VAL A 91 8.96 16.32 -0.47
C VAL A 91 9.32 16.23 1.00
N ILE A 92 9.91 15.12 1.42
CA ILE A 92 10.22 14.85 2.83
C ILE A 92 11.35 15.76 3.31
N GLU A 93 12.46 15.81 2.61
CA GLU A 93 13.61 16.62 3.03
C GLU A 93 13.50 18.08 2.60
N GLY A 94 13.00 18.33 1.37
CA GLY A 94 12.95 19.69 0.84
C GLY A 94 11.78 20.53 1.35
N ARG A 95 10.61 19.94 1.62
CA ARG A 95 9.42 20.69 2.05
C ARG A 95 9.04 20.47 3.51
N MET A 96 9.21 19.25 4.01
CA MET A 96 8.80 18.88 5.37
C MET A 96 9.94 19.01 6.38
N ALA A 97 11.18 19.20 5.92
CA ALA A 97 12.37 19.24 6.78
C ALA A 97 12.51 18.00 7.69
N CYS A 98 12.05 16.85 7.22
CA CYS A 98 12.20 15.54 7.85
C CYS A 98 13.37 14.79 7.22
N LYS A 99 13.99 13.85 7.95
CA LYS A 99 14.99 12.93 7.37
C LYS A 99 14.27 11.85 6.56
N PHE A 100 14.75 11.55 5.36
CA PHE A 100 14.28 10.42 4.57
C PHE A 100 15.38 9.37 4.39
N ILE A 101 15.07 8.11 4.68
CA ILE A 101 15.94 6.98 4.40
C ILE A 101 15.22 6.08 3.39
N TRP A 102 15.74 6.06 2.17
CA TRP A 102 15.31 5.09 1.19
C TRP A 102 15.94 3.74 1.50
N GLY A 103 15.15 2.82 2.03
CA GLY A 103 15.63 1.52 2.49
C GLY A 103 14.53 0.70 3.14
N GLU A 104 14.89 -0.48 3.58
CA GLU A 104 14.00 -1.43 4.22
C GLU A 104 14.30 -1.54 5.71
N VAL A 105 13.25 -1.49 6.53
CA VAL A 105 13.38 -1.89 7.93
C VAL A 105 13.39 -3.41 7.97
N THR A 106 14.46 -3.99 8.48
CA THR A 106 14.66 -5.44 8.56
C THR A 106 14.34 -6.00 9.94
N GLU A 107 14.42 -5.17 10.98
CA GLU A 107 14.10 -5.53 12.35
C GLU A 107 13.66 -4.31 13.15
N LEU A 108 12.65 -4.50 14.00
CA LEU A 108 12.20 -3.50 14.98
C LEU A 108 12.30 -4.08 16.38
N ASN A 109 13.06 -3.41 17.25
CA ASN A 109 13.22 -3.79 18.66
C ASN A 109 12.42 -2.83 19.56
N GLY A 110 11.32 -3.35 20.13
CA GLY A 110 10.42 -2.55 20.97
C GLY A 110 10.96 -2.29 22.37
N VAL A 111 11.87 -3.11 22.88
CA VAL A 111 12.47 -2.96 24.21
C VAL A 111 13.53 -1.86 24.18
N GLU A 112 14.47 -1.96 23.24
CA GLU A 112 15.57 -0.99 23.09
C GLU A 112 15.14 0.26 22.30
N ARG A 113 13.99 0.20 21.63
CA ARG A 113 13.48 1.27 20.77
C ARG A 113 14.46 1.63 19.66
N THR A 114 14.85 0.58 18.93
CA THR A 114 15.75 0.67 17.79
C THR A 114 15.14 0.01 16.57
N ALA A 115 15.52 0.47 15.39
CA ALA A 115 15.20 -0.16 14.12
C ALA A 115 16.47 -0.41 13.33
N THR A 116 16.62 -1.63 12.81
CA THR A 116 17.68 -1.95 11.85
C THR A 116 17.17 -1.69 10.46
N ILE A 117 17.89 -0.87 9.72
CA ILE A 117 17.52 -0.46 8.36
C ILE A 117 18.60 -0.93 7.41
N GLN A 118 18.18 -1.46 6.29
CA GLN A 118 19.02 -1.70 5.13
C GLN A 118 18.79 -0.57 4.12
N PRO A 119 19.69 0.43 4.07
CA PRO A 119 19.57 1.51 3.10
C PRO A 119 19.78 0.98 1.67
N MET A 120 19.13 1.63 0.70
CA MET A 120 19.30 1.32 -0.71
C MET A 120 20.74 1.61 -1.15
N PHE A 121 21.32 0.73 -1.96
CA PHE A 121 22.70 0.82 -2.49
C PHE A 121 23.82 0.82 -1.44
N VAL A 122 23.52 0.64 -0.18
CA VAL A 122 24.52 0.56 0.90
C VAL A 122 24.60 -0.89 1.35
N LYS A 123 25.84 -1.40 1.51
CA LYS A 123 26.06 -2.79 1.93
C LYS A 123 25.77 -3.01 3.40
N ASP A 124 26.12 -2.03 4.23
CA ASP A 124 25.99 -2.14 5.67
C ASP A 124 24.63 -1.65 6.15
N THR A 125 24.09 -2.31 7.16
CA THR A 125 22.87 -1.88 7.82
C THR A 125 23.13 -0.69 8.74
N GLU A 126 22.10 0.16 8.92
CA GLU A 126 22.09 1.27 9.87
C GLU A 126 21.12 0.93 11.01
N VAL A 127 21.53 1.17 12.25
CA VAL A 127 20.64 1.08 13.42
C VAL A 127 20.29 2.49 13.86
N ILE A 128 19.01 2.80 13.95
CA ILE A 128 18.52 4.09 14.42
C ILE A 128 17.66 3.92 15.68
N ASP A 129 17.86 4.83 16.62
CA ASP A 129 17.05 4.90 17.84
C ASP A 129 15.87 5.84 17.66
N PHE A 130 14.80 5.59 18.40
CA PHE A 130 13.62 6.44 18.42
C PHE A 130 13.02 6.58 19.83
N ASP A 131 12.33 7.67 20.06
CA ASP A 131 11.50 7.88 21.26
C ASP A 131 10.06 7.40 21.01
N PHE A 132 9.58 7.55 19.77
CA PHE A 132 8.32 7.03 19.27
C PHE A 132 8.50 6.41 17.88
N CYS A 133 7.74 5.38 17.58
CA CYS A 133 7.68 4.79 16.24
C CYS A 133 6.23 4.67 15.76
N VAL A 134 6.00 5.02 14.50
CA VAL A 134 4.71 4.82 13.83
C VAL A 134 4.91 3.92 12.63
N ILE A 135 4.27 2.75 12.66
CA ILE A 135 4.33 1.77 11.58
C ILE A 135 3.15 2.02 10.64
N ALA A 136 3.45 2.44 9.43
CA ALA A 136 2.51 2.73 8.35
C ALA A 136 2.90 2.00 7.06
N ALA A 137 3.45 0.78 7.21
CA ALA A 137 4.06 0.00 6.12
C ALA A 137 3.06 -0.51 5.07
N GLY A 138 1.75 -0.37 5.32
CA GLY A 138 0.72 -0.81 4.39
C GLY A 138 0.63 -2.33 4.27
N CYS A 139 0.16 -2.81 3.11
CA CYS A 139 0.04 -4.22 2.80
C CYS A 139 0.28 -4.48 1.31
N ASN A 140 0.36 -5.76 0.93
CA ASN A 140 0.54 -6.18 -0.45
C ASN A 140 -0.81 -6.50 -1.09
N PHE A 141 -1.12 -5.85 -2.21
CA PHE A 141 -2.34 -6.01 -2.99
C PHE A 141 -2.23 -7.09 -4.10
N GLY A 142 -1.22 -7.94 -4.06
CA GLY A 142 -1.10 -9.11 -4.93
C GLY A 142 -0.80 -8.79 -6.39
N VAL A 143 -1.72 -9.13 -7.30
CA VAL A 143 -1.48 -9.19 -8.74
C VAL A 143 -0.95 -7.91 -9.41
N PHE A 144 -1.22 -6.75 -8.83
CA PHE A 144 -0.78 -5.46 -9.36
C PHE A 144 0.55 -4.96 -8.77
N HIS A 145 1.17 -5.76 -7.92
CA HIS A 145 2.48 -5.49 -7.33
C HIS A 145 3.33 -6.74 -7.43
N LYS A 146 4.47 -6.65 -8.08
CA LYS A 146 5.42 -7.77 -8.17
C LYS A 146 6.36 -7.89 -6.97
N TRP A 147 6.30 -6.99 -6.06
CA TRP A 147 7.08 -7.00 -4.85
C TRP A 147 6.36 -7.80 -3.76
N GLY A 148 6.63 -8.95 -3.57
CA GLY A 148 6.05 -9.85 -2.59
C GLY A 148 6.48 -11.26 -2.79
N GLU A 149 6.99 -11.59 -3.96
CA GLU A 149 7.40 -12.95 -4.25
C GLU A 149 8.91 -13.14 -4.29
N SER A 150 9.69 -12.13 -4.64
CA SER A 150 11.14 -12.27 -4.75
C SER A 150 11.92 -10.97 -4.74
N LEU A 151 11.27 -9.83 -4.82
CA LEU A 151 11.94 -8.55 -4.97
C LEU A 151 12.45 -7.96 -3.66
N TRP A 152 11.99 -8.50 -2.56
CA TRP A 152 12.32 -7.99 -1.25
C TRP A 152 13.75 -8.24 -0.85
N PHE A 153 14.36 -9.27 -1.34
CA PHE A 153 15.56 -9.70 -0.72
C PHE A 153 16.82 -9.62 -1.53
N PRO A 154 16.87 -10.08 -2.73
CA PRO A 154 18.17 -10.33 -3.29
C PRO A 154 18.80 -9.10 -3.94
N THR A 155 18.00 -8.16 -4.37
CA THR A 155 18.46 -7.22 -5.39
C THR A 155 19.27 -6.06 -4.88
N ILE A 156 19.04 -5.65 -3.64
CA ILE A 156 19.84 -4.57 -3.02
C ILE A 156 21.14 -5.14 -2.48
N HIS A 157 21.09 -6.37 -1.99
CA HIS A 157 22.20 -7.01 -1.31
C HIS A 157 23.01 -7.95 -2.15
N GLU A 158 22.51 -8.38 -3.30
CA GLU A 158 23.31 -9.12 -4.24
C GLU A 158 24.30 -8.21 -4.95
N ALA A 159 25.30 -7.78 -4.20
CA ALA A 159 26.49 -7.13 -4.73
C ALA A 159 27.23 -8.00 -5.78
N ALA A 160 26.75 -9.19 -6.06
CA ALA A 160 27.31 -10.15 -6.99
C ALA A 160 26.51 -10.35 -8.26
N ARG A 161 25.44 -9.57 -8.51
CA ARG A 161 24.78 -9.68 -9.82
C ARG A 161 25.65 -9.09 -10.90
N PRO A 162 25.86 -9.81 -12.02
CA PRO A 162 26.57 -9.26 -13.16
C PRO A 162 25.98 -7.92 -13.59
N GLU A 163 26.82 -7.00 -13.99
CA GLU A 163 26.43 -5.72 -14.55
C GLU A 163 25.37 -5.92 -15.66
N GLY A 164 24.21 -5.25 -15.55
CA GLY A 164 23.07 -5.43 -16.46
C GLY A 164 22.01 -6.44 -16.02
N SER A 165 22.15 -7.12 -14.89
CA SER A 165 21.16 -8.08 -14.37
C SER A 165 20.17 -7.48 -13.36
N TRP A 166 20.05 -6.17 -13.27
CA TRP A 166 19.00 -5.52 -12.49
C TRP A 166 17.64 -6.02 -12.99
N PRO A 167 16.75 -6.45 -12.09
CA PRO A 167 15.42 -6.80 -12.52
C PRO A 167 14.83 -5.57 -13.20
N HIS A 168 14.50 -5.71 -14.46
CA HIS A 168 13.90 -4.64 -15.26
C HIS A 168 12.60 -4.07 -14.66
N LEU A 169 12.11 -4.71 -13.61
CA LEU A 169 10.82 -4.48 -12.98
C LEU A 169 10.92 -4.32 -11.46
N ASP A 170 12.02 -3.79 -10.95
CA ASP A 170 12.10 -3.45 -9.52
C ASP A 170 11.21 -2.23 -9.23
N GLU A 171 10.08 -2.50 -8.59
CA GLU A 171 9.05 -1.50 -8.31
C GLU A 171 9.36 -0.62 -7.08
N ARG A 172 10.53 -0.76 -6.46
CA ARG A 172 11.04 0.20 -5.48
C ARG A 172 11.48 1.49 -6.16
N PHE A 173 11.77 1.40 -7.46
CA PHE A 173 12.05 2.52 -8.35
C PHE A 173 10.80 2.94 -9.12
N LEU A 174 10.58 4.24 -9.25
CA LEU A 174 9.49 4.76 -10.07
C LEU A 174 9.60 4.31 -11.54
N GLU A 175 10.81 4.24 -12.07
CA GLU A 175 11.04 3.77 -13.44
C GLU A 175 10.72 2.28 -13.60
N GLY A 176 11.07 1.45 -12.62
CA GLY A 176 10.69 0.03 -12.63
C GLY A 176 9.17 -0.16 -12.58
N ARG A 177 8.49 0.63 -11.76
CA ARG A 177 7.03 0.67 -11.69
C ARG A 177 6.40 1.09 -13.02
N ARG A 178 6.95 2.14 -13.64
CA ARG A 178 6.52 2.64 -14.95
C ARG A 178 6.67 1.58 -16.04
N ARG A 179 7.79 0.87 -16.07
CA ARG A 179 8.03 -0.23 -17.00
C ARG A 179 7.05 -1.37 -16.83
N HIS A 180 6.83 -1.82 -15.60
CA HIS A 180 5.86 -2.87 -15.33
C HIS A 180 4.45 -2.50 -15.83
N ILE A 181 3.98 -1.31 -15.51
CA ILE A 181 2.67 -0.82 -15.97
C ILE A 181 2.62 -0.77 -17.50
N PHE A 182 3.67 -0.30 -18.15
CA PHE A 182 3.72 -0.20 -19.60
C PHE A 182 3.78 -1.56 -20.30
N GLU A 183 4.54 -2.51 -19.77
CA GLU A 183 4.62 -3.87 -20.29
C GLU A 183 3.29 -4.60 -20.17
N GLU A 184 2.63 -4.49 -19.01
CA GLU A 184 1.31 -5.07 -18.82
C GLU A 184 0.25 -4.40 -19.73
N TYR A 185 0.30 -3.06 -19.89
CA TYR A 185 -0.53 -2.37 -20.87
C TYR A 185 -0.37 -2.92 -22.28
N LYS A 186 0.87 -3.13 -22.74
CA LYS A 186 1.13 -3.73 -24.06
C LYS A 186 0.60 -5.15 -24.16
N ALA A 187 0.81 -5.96 -23.14
CA ALA A 187 0.28 -7.32 -23.11
C ALA A 187 -1.26 -7.33 -23.22
N ILE A 188 -1.95 -6.39 -22.55
CA ILE A 188 -3.40 -6.25 -22.65
C ILE A 188 -3.81 -5.77 -24.05
N GLN A 189 -3.07 -4.86 -24.69
CA GLN A 189 -3.33 -4.44 -26.07
C GLN A 189 -3.27 -5.64 -27.02
N ASP A 190 -2.24 -6.47 -26.91
CA ASP A 190 -2.08 -7.67 -27.74
C ASP A 190 -3.20 -8.68 -27.53
N LEU A 191 -3.66 -8.85 -26.29
CA LEU A 191 -4.83 -9.68 -25.97
C LEU A 191 -6.11 -9.11 -26.59
N ASN A 192 -6.28 -7.80 -26.52
CA ASN A 192 -7.43 -7.13 -27.13
C ASN A 192 -7.46 -7.32 -28.66
N GLU A 193 -6.33 -7.20 -29.36
CA GLU A 193 -6.27 -7.42 -30.81
C GLU A 193 -6.62 -8.88 -31.19
N LYS A 194 -6.34 -9.83 -30.30
CA LYS A 194 -6.66 -11.27 -30.50
C LYS A 194 -8.08 -11.65 -30.08
N ASN A 195 -8.92 -10.70 -29.64
CA ASN A 195 -10.23 -10.97 -29.02
C ASN A 195 -10.16 -12.01 -27.88
N ALA A 196 -9.11 -11.92 -27.07
CA ALA A 196 -8.77 -12.91 -26.06
C ALA A 196 -9.73 -12.90 -24.87
N SER A 197 -9.80 -14.03 -24.17
CA SER A 197 -10.54 -14.16 -22.92
C SER A 197 -9.68 -13.74 -21.72
N VAL A 198 -10.27 -12.94 -20.84
CA VAL A 198 -9.65 -12.53 -19.57
C VAL A 198 -10.57 -12.92 -18.43
N LEU A 199 -9.98 -13.59 -17.44
CA LEU A 199 -10.66 -13.99 -16.20
C LEU A 199 -10.18 -13.10 -15.05
N VAL A 200 -11.11 -12.47 -14.35
CA VAL A 200 -10.84 -11.78 -13.07
C VAL A 200 -11.42 -12.63 -11.94
N VAL A 201 -10.57 -13.01 -11.00
CA VAL A 201 -10.92 -13.82 -9.84
C VAL A 201 -11.01 -12.93 -8.61
N GLY A 202 -12.19 -12.86 -8.01
CA GLY A 202 -12.51 -11.94 -6.93
C GLY A 202 -13.32 -10.73 -7.43
N ALA A 203 -14.57 -10.63 -7.02
CA ALA A 203 -15.47 -9.52 -7.34
C ALA A 203 -15.61 -8.50 -6.20
N GLY A 204 -14.52 -8.31 -5.44
CA GLY A 204 -14.35 -7.22 -4.48
C GLY A 204 -14.09 -5.88 -5.20
N PHE A 205 -13.67 -4.85 -4.44
CA PHE A 205 -13.40 -3.52 -5.00
C PHE A 205 -12.40 -3.55 -6.15
N ILE A 206 -11.24 -4.19 -5.94
CA ILE A 206 -10.16 -4.24 -6.95
C ILE A 206 -10.61 -4.98 -8.21
N GLY A 207 -11.23 -6.16 -8.06
CA GLY A 207 -11.63 -6.96 -9.23
C GLY A 207 -12.73 -6.30 -10.06
N VAL A 208 -13.70 -5.67 -9.41
CA VAL A 208 -14.76 -4.91 -10.10
C VAL A 208 -14.19 -3.69 -10.80
N GLU A 209 -13.34 -2.91 -10.12
CA GLU A 209 -12.68 -1.76 -10.72
C GLU A 209 -11.84 -2.20 -11.93
N TRP A 210 -11.02 -3.24 -11.75
CA TRP A 210 -10.15 -3.73 -12.81
C TRP A 210 -10.91 -4.19 -14.05
N ILE A 211 -11.95 -5.03 -13.87
CA ILE A 211 -12.68 -5.55 -15.03
C ILE A 211 -13.46 -4.46 -15.77
N THR A 212 -13.93 -3.45 -15.06
CA THR A 212 -14.62 -2.31 -15.68
C THR A 212 -13.65 -1.35 -16.38
N GLU A 213 -12.41 -1.20 -15.89
CA GLU A 213 -11.35 -0.50 -16.61
C GLU A 213 -10.98 -1.23 -17.90
N LEU A 214 -10.81 -2.56 -17.85
CA LEU A 214 -10.56 -3.37 -19.04
C LEU A 214 -11.68 -3.23 -20.06
N GLU A 215 -12.94 -3.33 -19.63
CA GLU A 215 -14.11 -3.18 -20.51
C GLU A 215 -14.13 -1.80 -21.17
N HIS A 216 -13.85 -0.75 -20.40
CA HIS A 216 -13.91 0.62 -20.91
C HIS A 216 -12.86 0.88 -22.00
N PHE A 217 -11.64 0.41 -21.83
CA PHE A 217 -10.53 0.70 -22.73
C PHE A 217 -10.27 -0.33 -23.81
N PHE A 218 -10.68 -1.59 -23.62
CA PHE A 218 -10.35 -2.74 -24.50
C PHE A 218 -11.60 -3.51 -24.93
N LYS A 219 -12.32 -2.96 -25.90
CA LYS A 219 -13.66 -3.40 -26.30
C LYS A 219 -13.74 -4.79 -26.97
N LYS A 220 -12.61 -5.37 -27.38
CA LYS A 220 -12.57 -6.68 -28.02
C LYS A 220 -12.31 -7.82 -27.03
N LEU A 221 -11.93 -7.53 -25.79
CA LEU A 221 -11.72 -8.53 -24.76
C LEU A 221 -13.02 -9.23 -24.38
N LYS A 222 -12.94 -10.54 -24.15
CA LYS A 222 -14.03 -11.35 -23.60
C LYS A 222 -13.84 -11.47 -22.10
N LEU A 223 -14.58 -10.69 -21.33
CA LEU A 223 -14.38 -10.52 -19.90
C LEU A 223 -15.29 -11.43 -19.07
N THR A 224 -14.68 -12.11 -18.11
CA THR A 224 -15.39 -12.96 -17.13
C THR A 224 -14.88 -12.63 -15.73
N ILE A 225 -15.78 -12.46 -14.76
CA ILE A 225 -15.46 -12.27 -13.34
C ILE A 225 -16.13 -13.36 -12.52
N ILE A 226 -15.40 -13.87 -11.53
CA ILE A 226 -15.92 -14.87 -10.60
C ILE A 226 -15.69 -14.43 -9.15
N ASP A 227 -16.55 -14.91 -8.26
CA ASP A 227 -16.35 -14.80 -6.82
C ASP A 227 -16.93 -16.00 -6.06
N ALA A 228 -16.30 -16.35 -4.94
CA ALA A 228 -16.83 -17.36 -4.01
C ALA A 228 -18.07 -16.87 -3.26
N LEU A 229 -18.26 -15.56 -3.16
CA LEU A 229 -19.42 -14.92 -2.55
C LEU A 229 -20.62 -14.92 -3.50
N PRO A 230 -21.86 -14.74 -2.98
CA PRO A 230 -23.08 -14.76 -3.79
C PRO A 230 -23.29 -13.51 -4.67
N GLN A 231 -22.47 -12.47 -4.50
CA GLN A 231 -22.58 -11.21 -5.24
C GLN A 231 -21.24 -10.46 -5.28
N CYS A 232 -21.10 -9.52 -6.22
CA CYS A 232 -19.98 -8.59 -6.21
C CYS A 232 -20.08 -7.59 -5.05
N LEU A 233 -18.96 -6.94 -4.71
CA LEU A 233 -18.86 -5.89 -3.69
C LEU A 233 -19.47 -6.33 -2.35
N GLY A 234 -19.19 -7.57 -1.91
CA GLY A 234 -19.80 -8.21 -0.75
C GLY A 234 -19.96 -7.36 0.50
N PRO A 235 -18.96 -6.53 0.88
CA PRO A 235 -19.06 -5.62 2.05
C PRO A 235 -20.07 -4.47 1.88
N LEU A 236 -20.51 -4.18 0.67
CA LEU A 236 -21.42 -3.07 0.41
C LEU A 236 -22.91 -3.52 0.49
N PRO A 237 -23.83 -2.55 0.69
CA PRO A 237 -25.26 -2.84 0.63
C PRO A 237 -25.68 -3.51 -0.70
N ALA A 238 -26.64 -4.42 -0.65
CA ALA A 238 -27.11 -5.18 -1.80
C ALA A 238 -27.53 -4.31 -3.03
N LYS A 239 -28.01 -3.08 -2.78
CA LYS A 239 -28.31 -2.12 -3.86
C LYS A 239 -27.07 -1.74 -4.68
N ALA A 240 -25.89 -1.60 -4.03
CA ALA A 240 -24.65 -1.31 -4.74
C ALA A 240 -24.21 -2.50 -5.60
N ALA A 241 -24.28 -3.72 -5.06
CA ALA A 241 -24.01 -4.95 -5.80
C ALA A 241 -24.94 -5.11 -7.02
N THR A 242 -26.25 -4.86 -6.84
CA THR A 242 -27.23 -4.92 -7.94
C THR A 242 -26.92 -3.87 -9.01
N TYR A 243 -26.58 -2.64 -8.64
CA TYR A 243 -26.21 -1.60 -9.59
C TYR A 243 -24.98 -2.01 -10.40
N CYS A 244 -23.93 -2.49 -9.72
CA CYS A 244 -22.69 -2.95 -10.33
C CYS A 244 -22.93 -4.12 -11.29
N SER A 245 -23.66 -5.16 -10.88
CA SER A 245 -24.00 -6.31 -11.72
C SER A 245 -24.82 -5.89 -12.96
N ASN A 246 -25.78 -4.98 -12.80
CA ASN A 246 -26.52 -4.44 -13.93
C ASN A 246 -25.63 -3.66 -14.91
N TYR A 247 -24.62 -2.96 -14.43
CA TYR A 247 -23.62 -2.33 -15.28
C TYR A 247 -22.83 -3.39 -16.04
N MET A 248 -22.26 -4.36 -15.35
CA MET A 248 -21.44 -5.42 -15.94
C MET A 248 -22.20 -6.20 -17.01
N LYS A 249 -23.46 -6.58 -16.74
CA LYS A 249 -24.35 -7.26 -17.70
C LYS A 249 -24.58 -6.44 -18.97
N ARG A 250 -24.88 -5.15 -18.84
CA ARG A 250 -25.08 -4.25 -20.00
C ARG A 250 -23.84 -4.11 -20.86
N HIS A 251 -22.66 -4.28 -20.26
CA HIS A 251 -21.37 -4.19 -20.94
C HIS A 251 -20.78 -5.54 -21.36
N GLY A 252 -21.59 -6.61 -21.28
CA GLY A 252 -21.21 -7.94 -21.77
C GLY A 252 -20.19 -8.69 -20.92
N ILE A 253 -19.96 -8.24 -19.69
CA ILE A 253 -19.10 -8.93 -18.73
C ILE A 253 -19.88 -10.13 -18.17
N LYS A 254 -19.28 -11.33 -18.23
CA LYS A 254 -19.86 -12.54 -17.66
C LYS A 254 -19.55 -12.62 -16.18
N GLU A 255 -20.57 -12.91 -15.37
CA GLU A 255 -20.47 -12.99 -13.92
C GLU A 255 -20.80 -14.40 -13.43
N HIS A 256 -19.96 -14.97 -12.57
CA HIS A 256 -20.20 -16.24 -11.89
C HIS A 256 -19.93 -16.09 -10.39
N TYR A 257 -20.97 -16.22 -9.59
CA TYR A 257 -20.93 -16.14 -8.12
C TYR A 257 -21.11 -17.52 -7.50
N ASN A 258 -20.82 -17.65 -6.19
CA ASN A 258 -20.74 -18.93 -5.47
C ASN A 258 -19.76 -19.90 -6.15
N MET A 259 -18.73 -19.36 -6.80
CA MET A 259 -17.76 -20.10 -7.58
C MET A 259 -16.36 -19.94 -6.97
N LYS A 260 -15.88 -21.00 -6.36
CA LYS A 260 -14.52 -21.01 -5.81
C LYS A 260 -13.51 -21.26 -6.91
N TYR A 261 -12.53 -20.36 -7.04
CA TYR A 261 -11.45 -20.52 -8.01
C TYR A 261 -10.60 -21.75 -7.73
N ASN A 262 -10.41 -22.57 -8.76
CA ASN A 262 -9.54 -23.74 -8.71
C ASN A 262 -8.87 -23.98 -10.07
N ALA A 263 -7.72 -23.38 -10.29
CA ALA A 263 -6.95 -23.50 -11.53
C ALA A 263 -6.49 -24.95 -11.84
N LYS A 264 -6.50 -25.85 -10.83
CA LYS A 264 -6.07 -27.24 -10.98
C LYS A 264 -7.21 -28.19 -11.40
N ASP A 265 -8.45 -27.73 -11.32
CA ASP A 265 -9.62 -28.51 -11.74
C ASP A 265 -9.92 -28.26 -13.22
N PRO A 266 -9.74 -29.24 -14.11
CA PRO A 266 -10.02 -29.06 -15.54
C PRO A 266 -11.48 -28.73 -15.84
N ASN A 267 -12.41 -29.11 -14.96
CA ASN A 267 -13.84 -28.82 -15.13
C ASN A 267 -14.19 -27.38 -14.71
N PHE A 268 -13.35 -26.73 -13.91
CA PHE A 268 -13.58 -25.37 -13.44
C PHE A 268 -13.80 -24.39 -14.60
N TYR A 269 -12.87 -24.36 -15.54
CA TYR A 269 -12.97 -23.44 -16.69
C TYR A 269 -14.16 -23.73 -17.59
N ALA A 270 -14.49 -25.01 -17.81
CA ALA A 270 -15.68 -25.39 -18.58
C ALA A 270 -16.97 -24.89 -17.90
N SER A 271 -17.04 -24.94 -16.56
CA SER A 271 -18.22 -24.52 -15.79
C SER A 271 -18.49 -23.01 -15.87
N ILE A 272 -17.47 -22.19 -16.16
CA ILE A 272 -17.59 -20.74 -16.35
C ILE A 272 -17.59 -20.33 -17.84
N GLY A 273 -17.76 -21.30 -18.75
CA GLY A 273 -17.81 -21.05 -20.19
C GLY A 273 -16.48 -20.73 -20.83
N LEU A 274 -15.38 -21.20 -20.24
CA LEU A 274 -14.01 -21.05 -20.73
C LEU A 274 -13.31 -22.43 -20.86
N PRO A 275 -13.82 -23.38 -21.68
CA PRO A 275 -13.35 -24.76 -21.71
C PRO A 275 -11.87 -24.92 -22.07
N GLY A 276 -11.26 -23.91 -22.70
CA GLY A 276 -9.82 -23.86 -23.00
C GLY A 276 -8.97 -23.05 -22.01
N GLY A 277 -9.56 -22.65 -20.87
CA GLY A 277 -8.94 -21.69 -19.94
C GLY A 277 -9.10 -20.24 -20.40
N ALA A 278 -8.59 -19.32 -19.61
CA ALA A 278 -8.47 -17.90 -19.96
C ALA A 278 -7.09 -17.61 -20.58
N ASN A 279 -7.03 -16.68 -21.53
CA ASN A 279 -5.75 -16.24 -22.08
C ASN A 279 -4.92 -15.43 -21.06
N LYS A 280 -5.60 -14.77 -20.14
CA LYS A 280 -4.99 -14.05 -19.01
C LYS A 280 -5.91 -14.14 -17.79
N GLU A 281 -5.30 -14.28 -16.63
CA GLU A 281 -6.00 -14.30 -15.36
C GLU A 281 -5.45 -13.24 -14.41
N TYR A 282 -6.36 -12.56 -13.71
CA TYR A 282 -6.04 -11.62 -12.64
C TYR A 282 -6.69 -12.09 -11.36
N VAL A 283 -5.87 -12.56 -10.42
CA VAL A 283 -6.34 -13.09 -9.14
C VAL A 283 -6.38 -11.97 -8.11
N CYS A 284 -7.52 -11.32 -7.98
CA CYS A 284 -7.78 -10.19 -7.10
C CYS A 284 -8.37 -10.62 -5.75
N ILE A 285 -7.85 -11.71 -5.17
CA ILE A 285 -8.35 -12.28 -3.91
C ILE A 285 -7.44 -11.87 -2.76
N GLY A 286 -7.97 -10.98 -1.92
CA GLY A 286 -7.36 -10.63 -0.65
C GLY A 286 -6.10 -9.81 -0.75
N VAL A 287 -5.57 -9.51 0.41
CA VAL A 287 -4.34 -8.75 0.66
C VAL A 287 -3.43 -9.57 1.56
N LYS A 288 -2.13 -9.33 1.50
CA LYS A 288 -1.13 -9.99 2.36
C LYS A 288 -0.43 -8.97 3.23
N ALA A 289 -0.22 -9.31 4.49
CA ALA A 289 0.60 -8.49 5.36
C ALA A 289 2.06 -8.46 4.89
N SER A 290 2.74 -7.35 5.14
CA SER A 290 4.15 -7.12 4.79
C SER A 290 4.94 -6.67 6.02
N ASN A 291 4.73 -7.35 7.16
CA ASN A 291 5.25 -6.96 8.47
C ASN A 291 6.36 -7.89 8.97
N TYR A 292 7.17 -8.44 8.08
CA TYR A 292 8.23 -9.43 8.38
C TYR A 292 9.33 -8.90 9.31
N PHE A 293 9.49 -7.59 9.43
CA PHE A 293 10.43 -6.94 10.36
C PHE A 293 9.93 -6.92 11.81
N MET A 294 8.68 -7.30 12.03
CA MET A 294 8.06 -7.35 13.34
C MET A 294 8.24 -8.70 14.01
N PRO A 295 8.46 -8.73 15.35
CA PRO A 295 8.47 -9.98 16.09
C PRO A 295 7.15 -10.74 16.00
N ALA A 296 7.24 -12.08 15.91
CA ALA A 296 6.07 -12.94 15.69
C ALA A 296 4.98 -12.79 16.76
N GLU A 297 5.36 -12.47 18.00
CA GLU A 297 4.42 -12.25 19.10
C GLU A 297 3.55 -11.00 18.94
N THR A 298 3.92 -10.07 18.05
CA THR A 298 3.14 -8.86 17.75
C THR A 298 2.22 -9.02 16.55
N LEU A 299 2.26 -10.17 15.90
CA LEU A 299 1.55 -10.45 14.66
C LEU A 299 0.39 -11.42 14.88
N SER A 300 -0.70 -11.20 14.17
CA SER A 300 -1.86 -12.08 14.16
C SER A 300 -1.55 -13.42 13.51
N GLU A 301 -2.12 -14.50 14.03
CA GLU A 301 -2.03 -15.84 13.43
C GLU A 301 -3.04 -16.03 12.30
N LYS A 302 -4.11 -15.28 12.32
CA LYS A 302 -5.21 -15.34 11.36
C LYS A 302 -5.51 -13.95 10.79
N GLY A 303 -6.28 -13.92 9.73
CA GLY A 303 -6.70 -12.69 9.08
C GLY A 303 -6.64 -12.77 7.56
N PRO A 304 -6.93 -11.69 6.84
CA PRO A 304 -6.82 -11.65 5.40
C PRO A 304 -5.46 -12.16 4.91
N GLY A 305 -5.44 -13.00 3.91
CA GLY A 305 -4.18 -13.55 3.36
C GLY A 305 -3.39 -14.50 4.25
N GLY A 306 -3.94 -14.92 5.42
CA GLY A 306 -3.31 -15.93 6.29
C GLY A 306 -2.71 -15.41 7.59
N GLY A 307 -2.91 -14.15 7.96
CA GLY A 307 -2.34 -13.54 9.17
C GLY A 307 -1.13 -12.66 8.91
N GLY A 308 -0.32 -12.40 9.95
CA GLY A 308 0.86 -11.52 9.86
C GLY A 308 0.55 -10.02 10.03
N TRP A 309 -0.66 -9.68 10.46
CA TRP A 309 -1.09 -8.29 10.71
C TRP A 309 -0.67 -7.85 12.10
N ILE A 310 -0.23 -6.59 12.23
CA ILE A 310 0.22 -6.06 13.51
C ILE A 310 -0.98 -5.92 14.46
N LEU A 311 -0.87 -6.54 15.63
CA LEU A 311 -1.88 -6.43 16.70
C LEU A 311 -1.79 -5.06 17.36
N MET A 312 -2.93 -4.45 17.66
CA MET A 312 -3.02 -3.13 18.28
C MET A 312 -4.12 -3.06 19.34
N ASP A 313 -4.08 -2.05 20.19
CA ASP A 313 -5.16 -1.69 21.10
C ASP A 313 -6.04 -0.56 20.52
N MET A 314 -7.02 -0.09 21.31
CA MET A 314 -7.94 1.02 20.94
C MET A 314 -7.22 2.35 20.70
N ASN A 315 -5.99 2.49 21.20
CA ASN A 315 -5.16 3.67 21.02
C ASN A 315 -4.12 3.48 19.89
N LEU A 316 -4.25 2.40 19.11
CA LEU A 316 -3.34 2.01 18.04
C LEU A 316 -1.94 1.61 18.52
N ALA A 317 -1.73 1.44 19.82
CA ALA A 317 -0.48 0.95 20.37
C ALA A 317 -0.29 -0.53 20.04
N VAL A 318 0.91 -0.89 19.60
CA VAL A 318 1.24 -2.28 19.24
C VAL A 318 1.14 -3.17 20.47
N LYS A 319 0.45 -4.30 20.32
CA LYS A 319 0.27 -5.34 21.34
C LYS A 319 1.00 -6.60 20.98
N SER A 320 1.40 -7.34 22.00
CA SER A 320 1.74 -8.75 21.88
C SER A 320 0.49 -9.63 22.01
N ARG A 321 0.61 -10.90 21.59
CA ARG A 321 -0.49 -11.89 21.62
C ARG A 321 -1.02 -12.14 23.04
N ASP A 322 -0.22 -11.89 24.08
CA ASP A 322 -0.68 -11.96 25.48
C ASP A 322 -1.56 -10.77 25.90
N GLY A 323 -1.88 -9.87 24.96
CA GLY A 323 -2.75 -8.70 25.17
C GLY A 323 -2.07 -7.48 25.77
N LYS A 324 -0.78 -7.54 26.08
CA LYS A 324 -0.05 -6.40 26.66
C LYS A 324 0.49 -5.48 25.58
N VAL A 325 0.62 -4.18 25.92
CA VAL A 325 1.35 -3.23 25.11
C VAL A 325 2.79 -3.69 24.97
N TRP A 326 3.25 -3.87 23.72
CA TRP A 326 4.52 -4.48 23.41
C TRP A 326 5.71 -3.59 23.77
N SER A 327 5.65 -2.31 23.42
CA SER A 327 6.70 -1.34 23.74
C SER A 327 6.13 -0.20 24.58
N LYS A 328 6.67 -0.01 25.77
CA LYS A 328 6.26 1.04 26.71
C LYS A 328 7.44 1.57 27.50
N ASP A 329 7.29 2.77 28.05
CA ASP A 329 8.26 3.34 29.01
C ASP A 329 8.06 2.80 30.43
N GLU A 330 8.86 3.31 31.37
CA GLU A 330 8.80 2.95 32.79
C GLU A 330 7.47 3.33 33.46
N GLN A 331 6.78 4.36 32.93
CA GLN A 331 5.47 4.81 33.41
C GLN A 331 4.33 4.02 32.75
N GLY A 332 4.60 3.14 31.77
CA GLY A 332 3.65 2.31 31.07
C GLY A 332 3.05 2.94 29.81
N TYR A 333 3.53 4.11 29.34
CA TYR A 333 3.05 4.73 28.12
C TYR A 333 3.61 4.06 26.86
N PRO A 334 2.76 3.79 25.84
CA PRO A 334 3.17 3.14 24.61
C PRO A 334 4.16 4.01 23.81
N ARG A 335 5.07 3.35 23.10
CA ARG A 335 6.10 3.98 22.26
C ARG A 335 6.00 3.63 20.79
N ILE A 336 5.25 2.56 20.45
CA ILE A 336 5.10 2.09 19.07
C ILE A 336 3.63 1.97 18.73
N PHE A 337 3.23 2.56 17.59
CA PHE A 337 1.88 2.60 17.08
C PHE A 337 1.84 1.98 15.68
N ALA A 338 0.74 1.28 15.34
CA ALA A 338 0.54 0.71 14.01
C ALA A 338 -0.74 1.27 13.39
N ILE A 339 -0.62 1.88 12.20
CA ILE A 339 -1.70 2.58 11.51
C ILE A 339 -1.83 2.16 10.05
N GLY A 340 -3.01 2.30 9.50
CA GLY A 340 -3.31 1.96 8.11
C GLY A 340 -3.31 0.46 7.85
N ASP A 341 -3.05 0.11 6.61
CA ASP A 341 -3.27 -1.24 6.11
C ASP A 341 -2.34 -2.33 6.69
N CYS A 342 -1.31 -1.96 7.46
CA CYS A 342 -0.40 -2.93 8.11
C CYS A 342 -0.97 -3.54 9.40
N ASN A 343 -1.92 -2.88 10.05
CA ASN A 343 -2.49 -3.34 11.31
C ASN A 343 -3.60 -4.40 11.12
N TYR A 344 -4.00 -5.06 12.20
CA TYR A 344 -5.02 -6.12 12.14
C TYR A 344 -6.44 -5.59 11.87
N GLY A 345 -6.68 -4.30 12.13
CA GLY A 345 -7.97 -3.66 11.91
C GLY A 345 -9.06 -4.01 12.95
N CYS A 346 -8.72 -4.78 13.98
CA CYS A 346 -9.59 -5.10 15.11
C CYS A 346 -8.76 -5.07 16.38
N VAL A 347 -9.35 -4.53 17.46
CA VAL A 347 -8.68 -4.36 18.74
C VAL A 347 -8.57 -5.65 19.53
N GLU A 348 -9.60 -6.49 19.43
CA GLU A 348 -9.66 -7.80 20.06
C GLU A 348 -10.26 -8.78 19.07
N GLU A 349 -9.82 -10.05 19.12
CA GLU A 349 -10.65 -11.12 18.57
C GLU A 349 -11.95 -11.10 19.42
N PRO A 350 -13.09 -10.68 18.83
CA PRO A 350 -14.32 -10.61 19.60
C PRO A 350 -14.60 -12.01 20.14
N SER A 351 -14.89 -12.13 21.42
CA SER A 351 -15.37 -13.40 21.97
C SER A 351 -16.60 -13.84 21.18
N GLU A 352 -16.86 -15.14 21.04
CA GLU A 352 -18.05 -15.64 20.33
C GLU A 352 -19.35 -14.97 20.79
N LYS A 353 -19.40 -14.53 22.06
CA LYS A 353 -20.55 -13.81 22.66
C LYS A 353 -20.65 -12.35 22.18
N ASP A 354 -19.52 -11.72 21.93
CA ASP A 354 -19.47 -10.33 21.47
C ASP A 354 -19.69 -10.24 19.96
N PHE A 355 -19.27 -11.24 19.20
CA PHE A 355 -19.54 -11.35 17.76
C PHE A 355 -21.07 -11.41 17.46
N ALA A 356 -21.84 -12.06 18.32
CA ALA A 356 -23.29 -12.13 18.15
C ALA A 356 -24.02 -10.82 18.47
N LYS A 357 -23.42 -9.93 19.29
CA LYS A 357 -24.02 -8.67 19.73
C LYS A 357 -23.53 -7.45 18.95
N TRP A 358 -22.25 -7.42 18.58
CA TRP A 358 -21.62 -6.28 17.91
C TRP A 358 -20.49 -6.81 17.01
N PRO A 359 -20.80 -7.31 15.80
CA PRO A 359 -19.77 -7.61 14.86
C PRO A 359 -19.12 -6.29 14.46
N ILE A 360 -18.02 -5.93 15.13
CA ILE A 360 -17.15 -4.85 14.66
C ILE A 360 -16.40 -5.44 13.47
N PRO A 361 -16.78 -5.08 12.22
CA PRO A 361 -16.05 -5.58 11.06
C PRO A 361 -14.62 -5.08 11.16
N PRO A 362 -13.64 -5.85 10.68
CA PRO A 362 -12.27 -5.38 10.60
C PRO A 362 -12.24 -4.09 9.78
N ILE A 363 -11.39 -3.14 10.18
CA ILE A 363 -11.20 -1.89 9.46
C ILE A 363 -10.79 -2.21 8.02
N PRO A 364 -11.51 -1.71 7.00
CA PRO A 364 -11.17 -2.01 5.62
C PRO A 364 -9.77 -1.47 5.26
N LYS A 365 -9.03 -2.24 4.46
CA LYS A 365 -7.69 -1.87 3.97
C LYS A 365 -7.81 -0.88 2.81
N ILE A 366 -8.08 0.38 3.16
CA ILE A 366 -8.20 1.52 2.25
C ILE A 366 -7.59 2.77 2.88
N SER A 367 -7.27 3.78 2.08
CA SER A 367 -6.51 4.98 2.53
C SER A 367 -7.18 5.77 3.64
N TYR A 368 -8.50 5.96 3.60
CA TYR A 368 -9.23 6.82 4.53
C TYR A 368 -9.10 6.40 6.01
N PRO A 369 -9.33 5.14 6.40
CA PRO A 369 -9.09 4.72 7.78
C PRO A 369 -7.64 4.96 8.23
N GLY A 370 -6.67 4.77 7.35
CA GLY A 370 -5.27 5.02 7.67
C GLY A 370 -4.97 6.49 8.01
N GLU A 371 -5.65 7.43 7.35
CA GLU A 371 -5.56 8.86 7.66
C GLU A 371 -6.21 9.20 9.01
N GLU A 372 -7.38 8.63 9.31
CA GLU A 372 -8.04 8.80 10.62
C GLU A 372 -7.21 8.19 11.76
N GLU A 373 -6.64 7.02 11.56
CA GLU A 373 -5.72 6.39 12.52
C GLU A 373 -4.45 7.23 12.72
N ALA A 374 -3.94 7.88 11.67
CA ALA A 374 -2.81 8.79 11.79
C ALA A 374 -3.11 9.94 12.76
N ILE A 375 -4.31 10.55 12.66
CA ILE A 375 -4.73 11.62 13.57
C ILE A 375 -4.77 11.13 15.02
N VAL A 376 -5.24 9.89 15.26
CA VAL A 376 -5.28 9.31 16.61
C VAL A 376 -3.88 9.07 17.15
N ALA A 377 -2.98 8.50 16.35
CA ALA A 377 -1.59 8.24 16.73
C ALA A 377 -0.84 9.55 17.04
N ILE A 378 -1.02 10.60 16.23
CA ILE A 378 -0.45 11.93 16.46
C ILE A 378 -0.88 12.47 17.82
N LYS A 379 -2.18 12.49 18.10
CA LYS A 379 -2.72 12.97 19.38
C LYS A 379 -2.17 12.19 20.57
N ASN A 380 -2.01 10.88 20.44
CA ASN A 380 -1.45 10.05 21.48
C ASN A 380 0.03 10.36 21.73
N ILE A 381 0.85 10.49 20.68
CA ILE A 381 2.25 10.87 20.79
C ILE A 381 2.41 12.23 21.45
N GLU A 382 1.68 13.25 21.00
CA GLU A 382 1.72 14.59 21.59
C GLU A 382 1.30 14.62 23.06
N LYS A 383 0.27 13.84 23.41
CA LYS A 383 -0.20 13.72 24.78
C LYS A 383 0.84 13.07 25.67
N ILE A 384 1.44 11.98 25.23
CA ILE A 384 2.50 11.27 25.97
C ILE A 384 3.72 12.15 26.12
N ASP A 385 4.16 12.85 25.07
CA ASP A 385 5.27 13.79 25.14
C ASP A 385 5.06 14.87 26.22
N LYS A 386 3.86 15.45 26.26
CA LYS A 386 3.50 16.45 27.28
C LYS A 386 3.50 15.90 28.71
N ILE A 387 3.10 14.65 28.92
CA ILE A 387 3.01 14.03 30.24
C ILE A 387 4.39 13.60 30.74
N VAL A 388 5.18 12.99 29.86
CA VAL A 388 6.44 12.31 30.25
C VAL A 388 7.63 13.27 30.23
N PHE A 389 7.63 14.27 29.35
CA PHE A 389 8.83 15.07 29.04
C PHE A 389 8.65 16.58 29.30
N ARG A 390 7.48 17.04 29.66
CA ARG A 390 7.18 18.42 30.01
C ARG A 390 6.60 18.53 31.41
#